data_b41683a3926041203269bf9d6e1acc89
#
_entry.id   b41683a3926041203269bf9d6e1acc89
#
_cell.length_a   1.000
_cell.length_b   1.000
_cell.length_c   1.000
_cell.angle_alpha   90.00
_cell.angle_beta   90.00
_cell.angle_gamma   90.00
#
_symmetry.space_group_name_H-M   'P 1'
#
loop_
_entity.id
_entity.type
_entity.pdbx_description
1 polymer ?
#
loop_
_entity_poly.entity_id
_entity_poly.type
_entity_poly.pdbx_seq_one_letter_code
_entity_poly.pdbx_strand_id
1 'polypeptide(L)'
;MTPKVLVISNECFSRMSSNGRTLGNFFIGWPKDRLAQFFLSGSPDSYYCERYFKVSDWQALNALLHRDCVGGETEPSNEAEKNSAKRERKTARNALTMLGRNVIWKTGVWKRNGYWNWVDAFAPDIVLLQAGDCAFMFDLAVETAKHTNAKLAIYNSEGYYYKDFDYFRGRGLAHAVYPVFQRQLKKSLEKAYAMAGCVFYICDELKEAYAKDFSGYAETVFTGSEIRYAKKVKENDIFTTVYVGNLGLKRHESLIDIAQTLQKISKNLYVDVYGKATSEEVADELNTCCGIRYHGMVPYEKVKEILRDSDLLLHVESFDPFYQEDIKFGFSTKIADSLSSGNCFLLYAPEHFACFQYLKNNDAAYTASGKQEMETILRNLVDDPKARARYRENALTLAEKNHRTEKNNEKFRSILRKLVD
;
A
#
# COMPACT_ATOMS: atom_id res chain seq x y z
N MET A 1 19.13 -9.13 21.51
CA MET A 1 19.21 -7.63 21.42
C MET A 1 18.34 -7.15 20.27
N THR A 2 17.72 -5.95 20.31
CA THR A 2 16.96 -5.45 19.15
C THR A 2 17.92 -5.13 18.00
N PRO A 3 17.79 -5.70 16.81
CA PRO A 3 18.72 -5.46 15.72
C PRO A 3 18.60 -4.03 15.17
N LYS A 4 19.69 -3.52 14.60
CA LYS A 4 19.70 -2.28 13.84
C LYS A 4 19.19 -2.55 12.43
N VAL A 5 18.12 -1.87 12.02
CA VAL A 5 17.48 -2.06 10.70
C VAL A 5 17.68 -0.81 9.85
N LEU A 6 18.32 -0.98 8.70
CA LEU A 6 18.36 0.03 7.64
C LEU A 6 17.26 -0.27 6.62
N VAL A 7 16.27 0.60 6.54
CA VAL A 7 15.17 0.48 5.57
C VAL A 7 15.53 1.21 4.28
N ILE A 8 15.35 0.56 3.15
CA ILE A 8 15.50 1.14 1.79
C ILE A 8 14.12 1.17 1.14
N SER A 9 13.60 2.35 0.83
CA SER A 9 12.24 2.54 0.29
C SER A 9 12.13 3.72 -0.67
N ASN A 10 11.10 3.74 -1.52
CA ASN A 10 10.82 4.88 -2.40
C ASN A 10 10.35 6.11 -1.61
N GLU A 11 9.43 5.90 -0.67
CA GLU A 11 8.87 6.95 0.17
C GLU A 11 9.39 6.83 1.60
N CYS A 12 9.59 7.97 2.27
CA CYS A 12 9.98 7.97 3.68
C CYS A 12 8.83 7.50 4.58
N PHE A 13 9.17 7.10 5.81
CA PHE A 13 8.19 6.94 6.87
C PHE A 13 7.42 8.24 7.07
N SER A 14 6.10 8.13 7.12
CA SER A 14 5.23 9.29 7.27
C SER A 14 3.86 8.85 7.77
N ARG A 15 3.31 9.56 8.73
CA ARG A 15 1.91 9.36 9.17
C ARG A 15 0.89 9.87 8.14
N MET A 16 1.34 10.69 7.18
CA MET A 16 0.47 11.34 6.18
C MET A 16 0.38 10.59 4.86
N SER A 17 1.42 9.84 4.46
CA SER A 17 1.40 9.06 3.21
C SER A 17 0.99 7.62 3.47
N SER A 18 0.23 7.02 2.53
CA SER A 18 -0.25 5.64 2.66
C SER A 18 0.89 4.63 2.78
N ASN A 19 1.87 4.70 1.86
CA ASN A 19 3.00 3.76 1.84
C ASN A 19 3.94 3.97 3.03
N GLY A 20 4.28 5.24 3.33
CA GLY A 20 5.15 5.57 4.46
C GLY A 20 4.55 5.15 5.81
N ARG A 21 3.22 5.29 5.97
CA ARG A 21 2.50 4.84 7.16
C ARG A 21 2.47 3.32 7.28
N THR A 22 2.16 2.62 6.19
CA THR A 22 2.07 1.16 6.21
C THR A 22 3.39 0.53 6.64
N LEU A 23 4.49 0.96 6.04
CA LEU A 23 5.82 0.45 6.40
C LEU A 23 6.26 0.92 7.78
N GLY A 24 6.02 2.19 8.13
CA GLY A 24 6.38 2.76 9.43
C GLY A 24 5.64 2.09 10.59
N ASN A 25 4.40 1.69 10.39
CA ASN A 25 3.60 1.04 11.43
C ASN A 25 4.23 -0.25 11.96
N PHE A 26 4.96 -1.02 11.14
CA PHE A 26 5.69 -2.20 11.63
C PHE A 26 6.77 -1.87 12.65
N PHE A 27 7.25 -0.62 12.65
CA PHE A 27 8.30 -0.13 13.55
C PHE A 27 7.77 0.70 14.74
N ILE A 28 6.46 0.82 14.93
CA ILE A 28 5.90 1.50 16.11
C ILE A 28 6.43 0.83 17.39
N GLY A 29 7.15 1.60 18.23
CA GLY A 29 7.81 1.11 19.44
C GLY A 29 9.14 0.38 19.19
N TRP A 30 9.70 0.41 17.99
CA TRP A 30 11.10 0.06 17.74
C TRP A 30 12.00 1.18 18.29
N PRO A 31 13.15 0.87 18.92
CA PRO A 31 14.08 1.91 19.36
C PRO A 31 14.54 2.75 18.18
N LYS A 32 14.37 4.07 18.25
CA LYS A 32 14.68 4.98 17.13
C LYS A 32 16.15 4.99 16.74
N ASP A 33 17.04 4.78 17.71
CA ASP A 33 18.49 4.63 17.51
C ASP A 33 18.87 3.33 16.80
N ARG A 34 17.92 2.38 16.71
CA ARG A 34 18.07 1.11 16.02
C ARG A 34 17.38 1.07 14.66
N LEU A 35 16.91 2.21 14.16
CA LEU A 35 16.24 2.34 12.87
C LEU A 35 16.87 3.47 12.07
N ALA A 36 17.15 3.21 10.80
CA ALA A 36 17.59 4.21 9.83
C ALA A 36 16.84 4.00 8.51
N GLN A 37 16.63 5.06 7.74
CA GLN A 37 15.95 4.94 6.45
C GLN A 37 16.66 5.72 5.35
N PHE A 38 16.94 5.01 4.25
CA PHE A 38 17.24 5.59 2.94
C PHE A 38 15.97 5.70 2.11
N PHE A 39 15.72 6.87 1.51
CA PHE A 39 14.52 7.09 0.72
C PHE A 39 14.73 8.11 -0.41
N LEU A 40 13.79 8.11 -1.38
CA LEU A 40 13.89 8.92 -2.58
C LEU A 40 12.99 10.16 -2.54
N SER A 41 11.79 10.03 -1.94
CA SER A 41 10.78 11.09 -1.96
C SER A 41 10.03 11.19 -0.62
N GLY A 42 9.44 12.35 -0.40
CA GLY A 42 8.68 12.67 0.79
C GLY A 42 9.47 13.49 1.81
N SER A 43 8.82 13.79 2.93
CA SER A 43 9.38 14.50 4.08
C SER A 43 9.39 13.56 5.28
N PRO A 44 10.54 13.28 5.89
CA PRO A 44 10.67 12.30 6.96
C PRO A 44 9.98 12.74 8.25
N ASP A 45 9.45 11.78 9.01
CA ASP A 45 8.70 12.01 10.24
C ASP A 45 9.50 11.47 11.45
N SER A 46 9.78 12.32 12.45
CA SER A 46 10.48 11.95 13.67
C SER A 46 9.75 10.93 14.56
N TYR A 47 8.47 10.65 14.26
CA TYR A 47 7.68 9.68 15.00
C TYR A 47 8.29 8.27 14.95
N TYR A 48 8.77 7.83 13.76
CA TYR A 48 9.28 6.48 13.56
C TYR A 48 10.79 6.36 13.76
N CYS A 49 11.56 7.31 13.24
CA CYS A 49 12.99 7.23 13.08
C CYS A 49 13.61 8.62 13.18
N GLU A 50 14.91 8.69 13.52
CA GLU A 50 15.68 9.93 13.61
C GLU A 50 16.79 10.00 12.55
N ARG A 51 17.18 8.85 11.99
CA ARG A 51 18.28 8.77 11.02
C ARG A 51 17.77 8.54 9.62
N TYR A 52 17.83 9.58 8.80
CA TYR A 52 17.34 9.58 7.43
C TYR A 52 18.43 10.00 6.45
N PHE A 53 18.47 9.30 5.31
CA PHE A 53 19.31 9.69 4.18
C PHE A 53 18.45 9.82 2.92
N LYS A 54 18.39 11.01 2.33
CA LYS A 54 17.58 11.29 1.14
C LYS A 54 18.44 11.50 -0.09
N VAL A 55 18.10 10.81 -1.17
CA VAL A 55 18.57 11.12 -2.53
C VAL A 55 17.38 11.10 -3.47
N SER A 56 17.05 12.25 -4.06
CA SER A 56 16.00 12.33 -5.09
C SER A 56 16.55 11.96 -6.48
N ASP A 57 15.66 11.62 -7.40
CA ASP A 57 16.06 11.34 -8.80
C ASP A 57 16.83 12.51 -9.44
N TRP A 58 16.40 13.74 -9.11
CA TRP A 58 17.09 14.94 -9.60
C TRP A 58 18.51 15.07 -9.01
N GLN A 59 18.68 14.77 -7.73
CA GLN A 59 20.01 14.78 -7.11
C GLN A 59 20.92 13.68 -7.67
N ALA A 60 20.38 12.48 -7.91
CA ALA A 60 21.12 11.39 -8.54
C ALA A 60 21.57 11.75 -9.98
N LEU A 61 20.70 12.43 -10.75
CA LEU A 61 21.05 12.92 -12.10
C LEU A 61 22.10 14.03 -12.02
N ASN A 62 21.94 15.00 -11.13
CA ASN A 62 22.90 16.10 -11.00
C ASN A 62 24.26 15.65 -10.50
N ALA A 63 24.33 14.57 -9.73
CA ALA A 63 25.61 13.99 -9.32
C ALA A 63 26.52 13.60 -10.47
N LEU A 64 25.94 13.35 -11.66
CA LEU A 64 26.72 13.07 -12.89
C LEU A 64 27.33 14.35 -13.48
N LEU A 65 26.68 15.49 -13.30
CA LEU A 65 27.07 16.78 -13.89
C LEU A 65 27.86 17.65 -12.91
N HIS A 66 27.45 17.66 -11.65
CA HIS A 66 27.98 18.51 -10.59
C HIS A 66 28.25 17.67 -9.34
N ARG A 67 29.52 17.49 -8.97
CA ARG A 67 29.93 16.62 -7.85
C ARG A 67 29.38 17.03 -6.48
N ASP A 68 28.86 18.24 -6.35
CA ASP A 68 28.52 18.87 -5.06
C ASP A 68 27.01 18.85 -4.73
N CYS A 69 26.15 18.35 -5.62
CA CYS A 69 24.69 18.38 -5.46
C CYS A 69 24.08 17.00 -5.16
N VAL A 70 24.73 16.23 -4.30
CA VAL A 70 24.22 14.90 -3.94
C VAL A 70 23.42 15.00 -2.64
N GLY A 71 22.37 14.19 -2.52
CA GLY A 71 21.58 14.07 -1.29
C GLY A 71 22.43 13.77 -0.07
N GLY A 72 21.82 13.68 1.08
CA GLY A 72 22.55 13.52 2.33
C GLY A 72 21.64 13.14 3.48
N GLU A 73 22.25 13.12 4.64
CA GLU A 73 21.54 12.98 5.90
C GLU A 73 20.53 14.13 6.02
N THR A 74 19.30 13.79 6.37
CA THR A 74 18.17 14.73 6.41
C THR A 74 17.50 14.60 7.77
N GLU A 75 17.39 15.73 8.46
CA GLU A 75 16.67 15.78 9.72
C GLU A 75 15.16 15.61 9.51
N PRO A 76 14.47 14.89 10.39
CA PRO A 76 13.04 14.78 10.35
C PRO A 76 12.39 16.13 10.67
N SER A 77 11.40 16.53 9.88
CA SER A 77 10.65 17.77 10.10
C SER A 77 9.43 17.54 10.97
N ASN A 78 9.10 18.50 11.84
CA ASN A 78 7.83 18.51 12.56
C ASN A 78 6.66 18.83 11.63
N GLU A 79 5.44 18.38 11.95
CA GLU A 79 4.24 18.47 11.07
C GLU A 79 3.91 19.89 10.58
N ALA A 80 4.27 20.93 11.33
CA ALA A 80 3.97 22.31 10.99
C ALA A 80 4.71 22.85 9.75
N GLU A 81 5.86 22.27 9.39
CA GLU A 81 6.69 22.74 8.27
C GLU A 81 6.35 22.07 6.92
N LYS A 82 5.48 21.06 6.92
CA LYS A 82 5.17 20.25 5.74
C LYS A 82 4.33 20.94 4.68
N ASN A 83 3.67 22.05 5.01
CA ASN A 83 2.83 22.80 4.06
C ASN A 83 3.61 23.62 3.02
N SER A 84 4.92 23.75 3.17
CA SER A 84 5.78 24.52 2.27
C SER A 84 6.66 23.69 1.32
N ALA A 85 6.62 22.35 1.41
CA ALA A 85 7.41 21.51 0.52
C ALA A 85 7.01 21.74 -0.94
N LYS A 86 7.90 22.37 -1.72
CA LYS A 86 7.73 22.53 -3.17
C LYS A 86 7.36 21.18 -3.78
N ARG A 87 6.22 21.17 -4.47
CA ARG A 87 5.71 19.99 -5.20
C ARG A 87 6.81 19.51 -6.14
N GLU A 88 7.50 18.41 -5.77
CA GLU A 88 8.51 17.81 -6.65
C GLU A 88 7.84 17.53 -8.00
N ARG A 89 8.45 17.99 -9.10
CA ARG A 89 7.94 17.72 -10.45
C ARG A 89 7.93 16.22 -10.67
N LYS A 90 6.74 15.63 -10.73
CA LYS A 90 6.59 14.22 -11.07
C LYS A 90 6.98 14.03 -12.53
N THR A 91 8.07 13.34 -12.78
CA THR A 91 8.43 12.87 -14.11
C THR A 91 7.40 11.86 -14.59
N ALA A 92 6.99 11.95 -15.84
CA ALA A 92 6.08 10.97 -16.42
C ALA A 92 6.72 9.56 -16.33
N ARG A 93 6.00 8.61 -15.74
CA ARG A 93 6.49 7.23 -15.56
C ARG A 93 6.13 6.41 -16.78
N ASN A 94 7.13 5.92 -17.48
CA ASN A 94 7.04 4.93 -18.55
C ASN A 94 8.32 4.09 -18.60
N ALA A 95 8.33 3.02 -19.38
CA ALA A 95 9.48 2.11 -19.43
C ALA A 95 10.78 2.80 -19.83
N LEU A 96 10.74 3.77 -20.74
CA LEU A 96 11.92 4.50 -21.19
C LEU A 96 12.50 5.38 -20.06
N THR A 97 11.66 6.15 -19.37
CA THR A 97 12.09 6.98 -18.24
C THR A 97 12.60 6.12 -17.08
N MET A 98 12.00 4.97 -16.84
CA MET A 98 12.44 4.03 -15.81
C MET A 98 13.78 3.35 -16.16
N LEU A 99 14.01 3.03 -17.42
CA LEU A 99 15.33 2.54 -17.88
C LEU A 99 16.41 3.60 -17.71
N GLY A 100 16.14 4.83 -18.12
CA GLY A 100 17.05 5.97 -17.92
C GLY A 100 17.36 6.19 -16.43
N ARG A 101 16.32 6.15 -15.59
CA ARG A 101 16.44 6.22 -14.14
C ARG A 101 17.36 5.11 -13.60
N ASN A 102 17.15 3.86 -14.02
CA ASN A 102 17.99 2.74 -13.59
C ASN A 102 19.46 2.94 -14.01
N VAL A 103 19.74 3.46 -15.19
CA VAL A 103 21.12 3.77 -15.64
C VAL A 103 21.74 4.81 -14.72
N ILE A 104 21.07 5.94 -14.47
CA ILE A 104 21.57 7.02 -13.62
C ILE A 104 21.92 6.48 -12.22
N TRP A 105 21.00 5.77 -11.59
CA TRP A 105 21.20 5.25 -10.25
C TRP A 105 22.29 4.18 -10.15
N LYS A 106 22.44 3.33 -11.18
CA LYS A 106 23.49 2.29 -11.27
C LYS A 106 24.90 2.84 -11.43
N THR A 107 25.06 4.09 -11.87
CA THR A 107 26.41 4.73 -11.92
C THR A 107 27.05 4.79 -10.54
N GLY A 108 26.27 4.84 -9.49
CA GLY A 108 26.76 4.93 -8.10
C GLY A 108 27.45 6.24 -7.74
N VAL A 109 27.52 7.22 -8.66
CA VAL A 109 28.21 8.50 -8.45
C VAL A 109 27.63 9.24 -7.24
N TRP A 110 26.34 9.16 -7.03
CA TRP A 110 25.62 9.77 -5.93
C TRP A 110 26.02 9.22 -4.54
N LYS A 111 26.59 8.00 -4.44
CA LYS A 111 27.03 7.39 -3.18
C LYS A 111 28.29 8.02 -2.60
N ARG A 112 29.08 8.70 -3.44
CA ARG A 112 30.40 9.26 -3.07
C ARG A 112 30.33 10.30 -1.96
N ASN A 113 29.18 10.96 -1.80
CA ASN A 113 28.99 12.06 -0.84
C ASN A 113 28.32 11.60 0.45
N GLY A 114 28.90 10.61 1.10
CA GLY A 114 28.57 10.27 2.47
C GLY A 114 27.63 9.10 2.66
N TYR A 115 27.07 8.47 1.59
CA TYR A 115 26.19 7.31 1.77
C TYR A 115 26.87 6.17 2.54
N TRP A 116 28.06 5.77 2.12
CA TRP A 116 28.78 4.69 2.78
C TRP A 116 29.21 5.07 4.20
N ASN A 117 29.70 6.28 4.42
CA ASN A 117 30.04 6.76 5.76
C ASN A 117 28.81 6.75 6.69
N TRP A 118 27.63 7.12 6.17
CA TRP A 118 26.39 7.10 6.93
C TRP A 118 25.95 5.66 7.25
N VAL A 119 26.05 4.75 6.28
CA VAL A 119 25.74 3.32 6.44
C VAL A 119 26.70 2.68 7.46
N ASP A 120 28.01 2.93 7.35
CA ASP A 120 29.03 2.37 8.24
C ASP A 120 28.90 2.92 9.67
N ALA A 121 28.59 4.19 9.82
CA ALA A 121 28.32 4.81 11.13
C ALA A 121 27.05 4.24 11.80
N PHE A 122 26.06 3.83 11.02
CA PHE A 122 24.87 3.13 11.55
C PHE A 122 25.16 1.67 11.84
N ALA A 123 25.96 1.00 11.02
CA ALA A 123 26.31 -0.43 11.12
C ALA A 123 25.06 -1.31 11.27
N PRO A 124 24.23 -1.46 10.21
CA PRO A 124 22.98 -2.23 10.28
C PRO A 124 23.24 -3.72 10.45
N ASP A 125 22.44 -4.39 11.26
CA ASP A 125 22.37 -5.86 11.34
C ASP A 125 21.47 -6.42 10.22
N ILE A 126 20.48 -5.62 9.80
CA ILE A 126 19.53 -5.99 8.75
C ILE A 126 19.34 -4.82 7.78
N VAL A 127 19.35 -5.12 6.49
CA VAL A 127 18.84 -4.24 5.43
C VAL A 127 17.44 -4.72 5.06
N LEU A 128 16.43 -3.89 5.23
CA LEU A 128 15.04 -4.16 4.83
C LEU A 128 14.70 -3.37 3.57
N LEU A 129 14.47 -4.06 2.46
CA LEU A 129 14.01 -3.45 1.22
C LEU A 129 12.48 -3.45 1.16
N GLN A 130 11.87 -2.28 0.95
CA GLN A 130 10.49 -2.22 0.43
C GLN A 130 10.54 -2.44 -1.07
N ALA A 131 10.06 -3.60 -1.53
CA ALA A 131 10.02 -3.95 -2.94
C ALA A 131 9.10 -3.01 -3.72
N GLY A 132 9.53 -2.66 -4.93
CA GLY A 132 8.80 -1.82 -5.86
C GLY A 132 9.21 -2.15 -7.29
N ASP A 133 8.98 -1.23 -8.22
CA ASP A 133 9.31 -1.40 -9.64
C ASP A 133 10.65 -0.76 -10.07
N CYS A 134 11.53 -0.50 -9.11
CA CYS A 134 12.82 0.12 -9.36
C CYS A 134 13.96 -0.90 -9.22
N ALA A 135 14.47 -1.40 -10.33
CA ALA A 135 15.54 -2.40 -10.37
C ALA A 135 16.77 -1.98 -9.55
N PHE A 136 17.17 -0.70 -9.62
CA PHE A 136 18.32 -0.20 -8.88
C PHE A 136 18.17 -0.28 -7.35
N MET A 137 16.95 -0.26 -6.81
CA MET A 137 16.73 -0.36 -5.38
C MET A 137 16.99 -1.77 -4.86
N PHE A 138 16.66 -2.79 -5.64
CA PHE A 138 17.05 -4.17 -5.34
C PHE A 138 18.57 -4.32 -5.35
N ASP A 139 19.22 -3.76 -6.39
CA ASP A 139 20.68 -3.79 -6.49
C ASP A 139 21.34 -3.04 -5.31
N LEU A 140 20.80 -1.87 -4.94
CA LEU A 140 21.28 -1.09 -3.78
C LEU A 140 21.16 -1.86 -2.47
N ALA A 141 20.01 -2.51 -2.23
CA ALA A 141 19.79 -3.29 -1.02
C ALA A 141 20.78 -4.47 -0.91
N VAL A 142 21.00 -5.18 -2.03
CA VAL A 142 21.99 -6.26 -2.10
C VAL A 142 23.41 -5.73 -1.87
N GLU A 143 23.78 -4.62 -2.48
CA GLU A 143 25.10 -4.00 -2.34
C GLU A 143 25.33 -3.54 -0.89
N THR A 144 24.33 -2.88 -0.29
CA THR A 144 24.41 -2.40 1.09
C THR A 144 24.52 -3.56 2.08
N ALA A 145 23.70 -4.60 1.92
CA ALA A 145 23.77 -5.77 2.78
C ALA A 145 25.12 -6.52 2.68
N LYS A 146 25.70 -6.60 1.46
CA LYS A 146 27.04 -7.19 1.27
C LYS A 146 28.14 -6.33 1.87
N HIS A 147 28.07 -5.00 1.71
CA HIS A 147 29.07 -4.06 2.24
C HIS A 147 29.14 -4.12 3.78
N THR A 148 27.99 -4.20 4.43
CA THR A 148 27.90 -4.22 5.90
C THR A 148 27.88 -5.63 6.51
N ASN A 149 27.89 -6.68 5.70
CA ASN A 149 27.64 -8.07 6.11
C ASN A 149 26.30 -8.26 6.85
N ALA A 150 25.32 -7.38 6.58
CA ALA A 150 23.99 -7.44 7.16
C ALA A 150 23.11 -8.49 6.46
N LYS A 151 22.11 -9.00 7.17
CA LYS A 151 21.07 -9.85 6.58
C LYS A 151 20.15 -9.00 5.70
N LEU A 152 19.72 -9.56 4.57
CA LEU A 152 18.73 -8.92 3.70
C LEU A 152 17.34 -9.44 4.03
N ALA A 153 16.39 -8.55 4.27
CA ALA A 153 14.95 -8.82 4.32
C ALA A 153 14.23 -8.00 3.25
N ILE A 154 13.11 -8.53 2.73
CA ILE A 154 12.32 -7.85 1.71
C ILE A 154 10.86 -7.76 2.19
N TYR A 155 10.23 -6.59 2.10
CA TYR A 155 8.79 -6.41 2.24
C TYR A 155 8.18 -6.18 0.87
N ASN A 156 7.32 -7.09 0.43
CA ASN A 156 6.68 -7.08 -0.87
C ASN A 156 5.16 -6.95 -0.75
N SER A 157 4.62 -5.86 -1.27
CA SER A 157 3.19 -5.56 -1.29
C SER A 157 2.55 -5.60 -2.68
N GLU A 158 3.36 -5.93 -3.73
CA GLU A 158 2.93 -5.81 -5.13
C GLU A 158 3.48 -6.93 -5.99
N GLY A 159 2.71 -7.36 -6.98
CA GLY A 159 3.07 -8.44 -7.89
C GLY A 159 3.94 -8.01 -9.08
N TYR A 160 4.90 -7.13 -8.92
CA TYR A 160 5.69 -6.58 -10.05
C TYR A 160 6.44 -7.62 -10.87
N TYR A 161 6.84 -8.74 -10.28
CA TYR A 161 7.50 -9.83 -11.00
C TYR A 161 6.63 -10.44 -12.10
N TYR A 162 5.30 -10.47 -11.88
CA TYR A 162 4.33 -11.07 -12.79
C TYR A 162 3.65 -10.11 -13.75
N LYS A 163 4.04 -8.82 -13.75
CA LYS A 163 3.48 -7.81 -14.67
C LYS A 163 4.17 -7.88 -16.03
N ASP A 164 3.84 -8.91 -16.81
CA ASP A 164 4.42 -9.11 -18.17
C ASP A 164 3.77 -8.22 -19.24
N PHE A 165 2.88 -7.32 -18.86
CA PHE A 165 2.23 -6.30 -19.68
C PHE A 165 2.72 -4.89 -19.28
N ASP A 166 2.68 -3.95 -20.22
CA ASP A 166 3.10 -2.56 -19.97
C ASP A 166 2.10 -1.81 -19.07
N TYR A 167 2.27 -1.94 -17.76
CA TYR A 167 1.44 -1.25 -16.77
C TYR A 167 1.67 0.26 -16.71
N PHE A 168 2.71 0.79 -17.34
CA PHE A 168 2.89 2.23 -17.53
C PHE A 168 2.00 2.79 -18.64
N ARG A 169 1.46 1.92 -19.48
CA ARG A 169 0.62 2.31 -20.62
C ARG A 169 1.35 3.23 -21.59
N GLY A 170 2.64 2.96 -21.77
CA GLY A 170 3.49 3.68 -22.72
C GLY A 170 2.99 3.54 -24.17
N ARG A 171 3.34 4.52 -25.00
CA ARG A 171 3.04 4.49 -26.43
C ARG A 171 4.35 4.56 -27.21
N GLY A 172 4.33 4.03 -28.45
CA GLY A 172 5.49 4.07 -29.35
C GLY A 172 6.74 3.43 -28.72
N LEU A 173 7.86 4.14 -28.74
CA LEU A 173 9.12 3.63 -28.20
C LEU A 173 9.04 3.25 -26.72
N ALA A 174 8.31 4.00 -25.91
CA ALA A 174 8.15 3.69 -24.48
C ALA A 174 7.49 2.34 -24.25
N HIS A 175 6.51 1.97 -25.07
CA HIS A 175 5.91 0.63 -25.04
C HIS A 175 6.88 -0.43 -25.56
N ALA A 176 7.55 -0.18 -26.68
CA ALA A 176 8.48 -1.13 -27.31
C ALA A 176 9.64 -1.55 -26.39
N VAL A 177 10.09 -0.68 -25.51
CA VAL A 177 11.20 -0.97 -24.58
C VAL A 177 10.74 -1.59 -23.25
N TYR A 178 9.43 -1.74 -23.04
CA TYR A 178 8.90 -2.32 -21.79
C TYR A 178 9.49 -3.72 -21.48
N PRO A 179 9.62 -4.67 -22.42
CA PRO A 179 10.22 -5.97 -22.14
C PRO A 179 11.67 -5.89 -21.64
N VAL A 180 12.43 -4.86 -22.08
CA VAL A 180 13.80 -4.62 -21.60
C VAL A 180 13.77 -4.15 -20.14
N PHE A 181 12.88 -3.21 -19.83
CA PHE A 181 12.64 -2.74 -18.46
C PHE A 181 12.25 -3.91 -17.54
N GLN A 182 11.26 -4.71 -17.95
CA GLN A 182 10.76 -5.84 -17.16
C GLN A 182 11.84 -6.90 -16.91
N ARG A 183 12.63 -7.25 -17.94
CA ARG A 183 13.76 -8.17 -17.78
C ARG A 183 14.81 -7.64 -16.81
N GLN A 184 15.09 -6.34 -16.84
CA GLN A 184 16.03 -5.72 -15.91
C GLN A 184 15.51 -5.74 -14.49
N LEU A 185 14.21 -5.46 -14.28
CA LEU A 185 13.56 -5.52 -12.98
C LEU A 185 13.59 -6.94 -12.44
N LYS A 186 13.13 -7.93 -13.22
CA LYS A 186 13.12 -9.36 -12.82
C LYS A 186 14.53 -9.80 -12.40
N LYS A 187 15.56 -9.53 -13.18
CA LYS A 187 16.95 -9.91 -12.86
C LYS A 187 17.44 -9.31 -11.53
N SER A 188 17.16 -8.04 -11.26
CA SER A 188 17.57 -7.40 -10.00
C SER A 188 16.76 -7.94 -8.80
N LEU A 189 15.47 -8.22 -9.01
CA LEU A 189 14.59 -8.83 -8.02
C LEU A 189 15.07 -10.25 -7.69
N GLU A 190 15.29 -11.12 -8.68
CA GLU A 190 15.78 -12.49 -8.50
C GLU A 190 17.07 -12.53 -7.69
N LYS A 191 18.01 -11.62 -8.00
CA LYS A 191 19.28 -11.49 -7.27
C LYS A 191 19.05 -11.13 -5.79
N ALA A 192 18.10 -10.24 -5.50
CA ALA A 192 17.79 -9.84 -4.12
C ALA A 192 17.07 -10.97 -3.38
N TYR A 193 16.12 -11.63 -4.03
CA TYR A 193 15.38 -12.75 -3.43
C TYR A 193 16.28 -13.95 -3.13
N ALA A 194 17.23 -14.26 -4.00
CA ALA A 194 18.23 -15.31 -3.77
C ALA A 194 19.13 -15.05 -2.55
N MET A 195 19.27 -13.78 -2.13
CA MET A 195 20.08 -13.38 -0.97
C MET A 195 19.22 -13.15 0.28
N ALA A 196 17.91 -12.97 0.12
CA ALA A 196 17.04 -12.61 1.23
C ALA A 196 16.94 -13.74 2.26
N GLY A 197 17.19 -13.42 3.52
CA GLY A 197 16.97 -14.35 4.65
C GLY A 197 15.49 -14.45 5.02
N CYS A 198 14.68 -13.46 4.67
CA CYS A 198 13.22 -13.49 4.81
C CYS A 198 12.55 -12.55 3.79
N VAL A 199 11.39 -12.99 3.28
CA VAL A 199 10.50 -12.13 2.48
C VAL A 199 9.15 -12.03 3.19
N PHE A 200 8.72 -10.80 3.44
CA PHE A 200 7.39 -10.50 3.98
C PHE A 200 6.43 -10.15 2.83
N TYR A 201 5.24 -10.71 2.85
CA TYR A 201 4.19 -10.42 1.89
C TYR A 201 2.97 -9.81 2.58
N ILE A 202 2.23 -8.97 1.86
CA ILE A 202 1.04 -8.28 2.39
C ILE A 202 -0.17 -9.22 2.50
N CYS A 203 -0.23 -10.30 1.71
CA CYS A 203 -1.29 -11.31 1.73
C CYS A 203 -0.75 -12.69 1.35
N ASP A 204 -1.51 -13.73 1.66
CA ASP A 204 -1.12 -15.12 1.39
C ASP A 204 -1.11 -15.43 -0.10
N GLU A 205 -2.04 -14.89 -0.87
CA GLU A 205 -2.13 -15.12 -2.32
C GLU A 205 -0.88 -14.59 -3.05
N LEU A 206 -0.34 -13.45 -2.62
CA LEU A 206 0.90 -12.92 -3.16
C LEU A 206 2.09 -13.81 -2.77
N LYS A 207 2.14 -14.25 -1.51
CA LYS A 207 3.17 -15.21 -1.03
C LYS A 207 3.14 -16.50 -1.83
N GLU A 208 1.97 -17.09 -2.03
CA GLU A 208 1.79 -18.33 -2.80
C GLU A 208 2.18 -18.17 -4.27
N ALA A 209 1.86 -17.01 -4.87
CA ALA A 209 2.28 -16.71 -6.23
C ALA A 209 3.81 -16.71 -6.33
N TYR A 210 4.50 -16.01 -5.43
CA TYR A 210 5.96 -15.93 -5.44
C TYR A 210 6.64 -17.23 -5.03
N ALA A 211 6.02 -18.06 -4.21
CA ALA A 211 6.57 -19.38 -3.81
C ALA A 211 6.74 -20.36 -4.99
N LYS A 212 6.12 -20.08 -6.15
CA LYS A 212 6.29 -20.88 -7.37
C LYS A 212 7.67 -20.68 -8.02
N ASP A 213 8.23 -19.49 -7.87
CA ASP A 213 9.48 -19.09 -8.53
C ASP A 213 10.63 -18.89 -7.53
N PHE A 214 10.32 -18.65 -6.25
CA PHE A 214 11.29 -18.34 -5.21
C PHE A 214 11.19 -19.31 -4.04
N SER A 215 12.27 -20.00 -3.74
CA SER A 215 12.45 -20.77 -2.51
C SER A 215 13.06 -19.87 -1.43
N GLY A 216 12.68 -20.06 -0.20
CA GLY A 216 13.22 -19.30 0.92
C GLY A 216 12.18 -19.08 2.02
N TYR A 217 12.63 -18.55 3.16
CA TYR A 217 11.73 -18.26 4.26
C TYR A 217 10.86 -17.05 3.91
N ALA A 218 9.57 -17.25 3.94
CA ALA A 218 8.57 -16.24 3.58
C ALA A 218 7.41 -16.23 4.55
N GLU A 219 6.98 -15.04 4.94
CA GLU A 219 5.87 -14.84 5.88
C GLU A 219 4.89 -13.79 5.40
N THR A 220 3.60 -14.04 5.66
CA THR A 220 2.58 -13.01 5.46
C THR A 220 2.48 -12.14 6.69
N VAL A 221 2.55 -10.83 6.49
CA VAL A 221 2.28 -9.82 7.52
C VAL A 221 1.23 -8.86 6.99
N PHE A 222 0.01 -9.09 7.37
CA PHE A 222 -1.13 -8.26 6.98
C PHE A 222 -1.03 -6.84 7.57
N THR A 223 -1.64 -5.89 6.91
CA THR A 223 -1.83 -4.55 7.47
C THR A 223 -2.75 -4.64 8.69
N GLY A 224 -2.34 -4.03 9.79
CA GLY A 224 -3.12 -3.94 11.00
C GLY A 224 -4.09 -2.76 11.01
N SER A 225 -5.11 -2.85 11.88
CA SER A 225 -6.04 -1.78 12.22
C SER A 225 -5.99 -1.47 13.72
N GLU A 226 -6.14 -0.20 14.03
CA GLU A 226 -6.33 0.28 15.42
C GLU A 226 -7.81 0.34 15.81
N ILE A 227 -8.72 0.16 14.83
CA ILE A 227 -10.16 0.18 15.08
C ILE A 227 -10.54 -1.01 15.94
N ARG A 228 -11.44 -0.73 16.88
CA ARG A 228 -12.06 -1.74 17.74
C ARG A 228 -13.57 -1.66 17.56
N TYR A 229 -14.21 -2.81 17.48
CA TYR A 229 -15.66 -2.88 17.40
C TYR A 229 -16.30 -2.13 18.59
N ALA A 230 -17.23 -1.27 18.24
CA ALA A 230 -18.12 -0.63 19.20
C ALA A 230 -19.54 -0.69 18.64
N LYS A 231 -20.48 -1.21 19.46
CA LYS A 231 -21.88 -1.23 19.04
C LYS A 231 -22.37 0.19 18.81
N LYS A 232 -23.14 0.40 17.74
CA LYS A 232 -23.82 1.68 17.51
C LYS A 232 -24.65 2.09 18.71
N VAL A 233 -24.60 3.37 19.03
CA VAL A 233 -25.40 3.97 20.10
C VAL A 233 -26.85 4.14 19.64
N LYS A 234 -27.06 4.48 18.36
CA LYS A 234 -28.37 4.69 17.74
C LYS A 234 -28.40 4.06 16.35
N GLU A 235 -29.47 3.34 16.04
CA GLU A 235 -29.71 2.88 14.67
C GLU A 235 -30.04 4.08 13.77
N ASN A 236 -29.64 4.00 12.50
CA ASN A 236 -29.92 5.05 11.54
C ASN A 236 -31.37 4.94 11.05
N ASP A 237 -32.05 6.08 10.94
CA ASP A 237 -33.41 6.14 10.43
C ASP A 237 -33.47 5.77 8.92
N ILE A 238 -32.38 6.05 8.19
CA ILE A 238 -32.20 5.70 6.79
C ILE A 238 -30.93 4.87 6.66
N PHE A 239 -30.99 3.79 5.89
CA PHE A 239 -29.85 2.91 5.61
C PHE A 239 -28.68 3.69 5.00
N THR A 240 -27.54 3.70 5.69
CA THR A 240 -26.35 4.46 5.31
C THR A 240 -25.30 3.55 4.69
N THR A 241 -24.83 3.92 3.52
CA THR A 241 -23.79 3.19 2.77
C THR A 241 -22.59 4.09 2.57
N VAL A 242 -21.39 3.63 2.92
CA VAL A 242 -20.19 4.46 2.88
C VAL A 242 -19.03 3.76 2.17
N TYR A 243 -18.30 4.55 1.40
CA TYR A 243 -16.98 4.22 0.88
C TYR A 243 -15.94 5.20 1.39
N VAL A 244 -14.84 4.68 1.95
CA VAL A 244 -13.68 5.49 2.34
C VAL A 244 -12.46 4.95 1.62
N GLY A 245 -11.94 5.67 0.62
CA GLY A 245 -10.85 5.10 -0.14
C GLY A 245 -10.24 5.93 -1.25
N ASN A 246 -9.29 5.32 -1.94
CA ASN A 246 -8.69 5.87 -3.15
C ASN A 246 -9.64 5.61 -4.34
N LEU A 247 -9.92 6.67 -5.10
CA LEU A 247 -10.80 6.65 -6.29
C LEU A 247 -10.04 6.38 -7.60
N GLY A 248 -8.75 6.08 -7.50
CA GLY A 248 -7.94 5.71 -8.68
C GLY A 248 -8.33 4.37 -9.28
N LEU A 249 -7.75 4.09 -10.46
CA LEU A 249 -7.93 2.83 -11.18
C LEU A 249 -9.40 2.56 -11.53
N LYS A 250 -10.17 3.60 -11.82
CA LYS A 250 -11.60 3.53 -12.16
C LYS A 250 -12.52 2.92 -11.09
N ARG A 251 -12.13 2.93 -9.83
CA ARG A 251 -13.00 2.48 -8.72
C ARG A 251 -14.30 3.28 -8.61
N HIS A 252 -14.30 4.54 -9.07
CA HIS A 252 -15.50 5.36 -9.12
C HIS A 252 -16.60 4.74 -9.98
N GLU A 253 -16.28 4.04 -11.09
CA GLU A 253 -17.26 3.35 -11.92
C GLU A 253 -18.03 2.27 -11.13
N SER A 254 -17.32 1.49 -10.31
CA SER A 254 -17.94 0.50 -9.43
C SER A 254 -18.82 1.12 -8.33
N LEU A 255 -18.46 2.31 -7.83
CA LEU A 255 -19.29 3.06 -6.87
C LEU A 255 -20.57 3.61 -7.55
N ILE A 256 -20.47 4.06 -8.80
CA ILE A 256 -21.61 4.51 -9.60
C ILE A 256 -22.60 3.33 -9.82
N ASP A 257 -22.11 2.14 -10.12
CA ASP A 257 -22.94 0.94 -10.25
C ASP A 257 -23.75 0.65 -8.98
N ILE A 258 -23.09 0.72 -7.81
CA ILE A 258 -23.73 0.53 -6.50
C ILE A 258 -24.77 1.63 -6.25
N ALA A 259 -24.40 2.88 -6.47
CA ALA A 259 -25.28 4.03 -6.24
C ALA A 259 -26.55 3.96 -7.12
N GLN A 260 -26.39 3.66 -8.39
CA GLN A 260 -27.52 3.46 -9.31
C GLN A 260 -28.43 2.31 -8.87
N THR A 261 -27.85 1.24 -8.34
CA THR A 261 -28.61 0.10 -7.80
C THR A 261 -29.40 0.50 -6.57
N LEU A 262 -28.77 1.20 -5.62
CA LEU A 262 -29.47 1.72 -4.42
C LEU A 262 -30.60 2.66 -4.79
N GLN A 263 -30.43 3.53 -5.79
CA GLN A 263 -31.47 4.44 -6.28
C GLN A 263 -32.66 3.73 -6.97
N LYS A 264 -32.45 2.52 -7.48
CA LYS A 264 -33.55 1.66 -7.97
C LYS A 264 -34.33 1.01 -6.83
N ILE A 265 -33.67 0.73 -5.70
CA ILE A 265 -34.32 0.19 -4.50
C ILE A 265 -35.13 1.28 -3.80
N SER A 266 -34.50 2.43 -3.52
CA SER A 266 -35.19 3.61 -2.95
C SER A 266 -34.46 4.90 -3.30
N LYS A 267 -35.23 5.95 -3.60
CA LYS A 267 -34.68 7.29 -3.94
C LYS A 267 -33.98 8.00 -2.76
N ASN A 268 -34.17 7.52 -1.55
CA ASN A 268 -33.55 8.08 -0.36
C ASN A 268 -32.24 7.40 0.03
N LEU A 269 -31.77 6.40 -0.75
CA LEU A 269 -30.53 5.70 -0.49
C LEU A 269 -29.38 6.30 -1.30
N TYR A 270 -28.27 6.57 -0.62
CA TYR A 270 -27.08 7.18 -1.20
C TYR A 270 -25.84 6.41 -0.80
N VAL A 271 -24.78 6.54 -1.60
CA VAL A 271 -23.41 6.19 -1.23
C VAL A 271 -22.68 7.46 -0.82
N ASP A 272 -22.28 7.54 0.43
CA ASP A 272 -21.39 8.59 0.91
C ASP A 272 -19.95 8.21 0.58
N VAL A 273 -19.29 8.99 -0.28
CA VAL A 273 -17.96 8.71 -0.83
C VAL A 273 -16.94 9.66 -0.24
N TYR A 274 -15.97 9.12 0.50
CA TYR A 274 -14.85 9.85 1.08
C TYR A 274 -13.55 9.40 0.43
N GLY A 275 -12.81 10.34 -0.15
CA GLY A 275 -11.55 10.04 -0.81
C GLY A 275 -11.14 11.14 -1.78
N LYS A 276 -9.92 11.04 -2.29
CA LYS A 276 -9.41 12.00 -3.26
C LYS A 276 -9.72 11.51 -4.68
N ALA A 277 -10.47 12.29 -5.45
CA ALA A 277 -10.60 12.08 -6.89
C ALA A 277 -9.24 12.22 -7.59
N THR A 278 -9.04 11.45 -8.64
CA THR A 278 -7.77 11.43 -9.40
C THR A 278 -7.65 12.58 -10.38
N SER A 279 -8.79 13.13 -10.81
CA SER A 279 -8.90 14.28 -11.70
C SER A 279 -10.20 15.05 -11.41
N GLU A 280 -10.35 16.22 -12.03
CA GLU A 280 -11.59 17.02 -11.95
C GLU A 280 -12.75 16.28 -12.62
N GLU A 281 -12.50 15.57 -13.73
CA GLU A 281 -13.54 14.79 -14.43
C GLU A 281 -14.13 13.72 -13.52
N VAL A 282 -13.30 12.98 -12.77
CA VAL A 282 -13.77 11.97 -11.82
C VAL A 282 -14.56 12.61 -10.66
N ALA A 283 -14.14 13.79 -10.21
CA ALA A 283 -14.88 14.53 -9.18
C ALA A 283 -16.27 14.97 -9.70
N ASP A 284 -16.33 15.46 -10.94
CA ASP A 284 -17.56 15.90 -11.59
C ASP A 284 -18.51 14.73 -11.85
N GLU A 285 -18.01 13.57 -12.30
CA GLU A 285 -18.79 12.35 -12.44
C GLU A 285 -19.45 11.92 -11.13
N LEU A 286 -18.69 11.96 -10.02
CA LEU A 286 -19.21 11.62 -8.70
C LEU A 286 -20.23 12.65 -8.21
N ASN A 287 -19.99 13.95 -8.41
CA ASN A 287 -20.89 15.02 -7.98
C ASN A 287 -22.22 15.05 -8.78
N THR A 288 -22.18 14.62 -10.04
CA THR A 288 -23.37 14.60 -10.92
C THR A 288 -24.13 13.29 -10.87
N CYS A 289 -23.51 12.23 -10.33
CA CYS A 289 -24.15 10.91 -10.24
C CYS A 289 -25.29 10.92 -9.23
N CYS A 290 -26.49 10.61 -9.68
CA CYS A 290 -27.62 10.38 -8.81
C CYS A 290 -27.34 9.19 -7.85
N GLY A 291 -27.47 9.42 -6.55
CA GLY A 291 -27.22 8.41 -5.53
C GLY A 291 -25.80 8.44 -4.95
N ILE A 292 -24.93 9.37 -5.34
CA ILE A 292 -23.65 9.62 -4.69
C ILE A 292 -23.66 10.97 -3.95
N ARG A 293 -23.04 10.97 -2.77
CA ARG A 293 -22.66 12.18 -2.04
C ARG A 293 -21.15 12.16 -1.90
N TYR A 294 -20.46 12.98 -2.68
CA TYR A 294 -19.00 13.04 -2.68
C TYR A 294 -18.52 14.11 -1.69
N HIS A 295 -17.73 13.68 -0.69
CA HIS A 295 -17.29 14.53 0.42
C HIS A 295 -15.80 14.90 0.37
N GLY A 296 -15.04 14.36 -0.60
CA GLY A 296 -13.61 14.57 -0.64
C GLY A 296 -12.85 13.85 0.50
N MET A 297 -11.67 14.35 0.84
CA MET A 297 -10.83 13.75 1.89
C MET A 297 -11.24 14.22 3.28
N VAL A 298 -11.18 13.30 4.24
CA VAL A 298 -11.38 13.60 5.66
C VAL A 298 -10.19 13.07 6.50
N PRO A 299 -9.92 13.65 7.68
CA PRO A 299 -8.92 13.15 8.61
C PRO A 299 -9.24 11.72 9.08
N TYR A 300 -8.20 10.94 9.41
CA TYR A 300 -8.36 9.52 9.80
C TYR A 300 -9.24 9.34 11.06
N GLU A 301 -9.19 10.26 12.01
CA GLU A 301 -10.07 10.21 13.18
C GLU A 301 -11.56 10.27 12.78
N LYS A 302 -11.89 11.10 11.78
CA LYS A 302 -13.24 11.17 11.22
C LYS A 302 -13.64 9.88 10.50
N VAL A 303 -12.67 9.21 9.85
CA VAL A 303 -12.91 7.89 9.23
C VAL A 303 -13.40 6.88 10.26
N LYS A 304 -12.83 6.84 11.46
CA LYS A 304 -13.24 5.91 12.54
C LYS A 304 -14.70 6.10 12.92
N GLU A 305 -15.15 7.36 13.04
CA GLU A 305 -16.56 7.69 13.31
C GLU A 305 -17.47 7.26 12.15
N ILE A 306 -17.11 7.60 10.92
CA ILE A 306 -17.86 7.25 9.72
C ILE A 306 -18.04 5.73 9.62
N LEU A 307 -16.96 4.96 9.78
CA LEU A 307 -17.04 3.49 9.74
C LEU A 307 -17.93 2.92 10.86
N ARG A 308 -17.85 3.48 12.08
CA ARG A 308 -18.68 3.05 13.22
C ARG A 308 -20.16 3.31 12.97
N ASP A 309 -20.50 4.47 12.44
CA ASP A 309 -21.88 4.97 12.42
C ASP A 309 -22.64 4.57 11.13
N SER A 310 -21.97 3.96 10.16
CA SER A 310 -22.57 3.50 8.90
C SER A 310 -23.19 2.11 9.02
N ASP A 311 -24.19 1.79 8.17
CA ASP A 311 -24.84 0.47 8.15
C ASP A 311 -24.13 -0.50 7.22
N LEU A 312 -23.61 0.01 6.09
CA LEU A 312 -22.87 -0.77 5.09
C LEU A 312 -21.57 -0.07 4.73
N LEU A 313 -20.47 -0.79 4.90
CA LEU A 313 -19.15 -0.39 4.45
C LEU A 313 -18.87 -1.00 3.07
N LEU A 314 -18.35 -0.20 2.16
CA LEU A 314 -17.98 -0.65 0.83
C LEU A 314 -16.48 -0.73 0.66
N HIS A 315 -16.03 -1.79 0.01
CA HIS A 315 -14.76 -1.83 -0.70
C HIS A 315 -15.03 -2.21 -2.15
N VAL A 316 -14.48 -1.46 -3.08
CA VAL A 316 -14.66 -1.70 -4.50
C VAL A 316 -13.33 -1.74 -5.22
N GLU A 317 -13.27 -2.58 -6.25
CA GLU A 317 -12.18 -2.62 -7.20
C GLU A 317 -12.69 -2.42 -8.63
N SER A 318 -11.79 -2.17 -9.55
CA SER A 318 -12.14 -1.94 -10.95
C SER A 318 -12.46 -3.23 -11.66
N PHE A 319 -13.54 -3.22 -12.44
CA PHE A 319 -13.88 -4.29 -13.42
C PHE A 319 -13.31 -4.01 -14.81
N ASP A 320 -12.63 -2.89 -15.01
CA ASP A 320 -11.95 -2.60 -16.28
C ASP A 320 -10.79 -3.59 -16.49
N PRO A 321 -10.84 -4.42 -17.55
CA PRO A 321 -9.80 -5.43 -17.79
C PRO A 321 -8.38 -4.87 -17.82
N PHE A 322 -8.25 -3.61 -18.19
CA PHE A 322 -6.98 -2.91 -18.28
C PHE A 322 -6.30 -2.70 -16.92
N TYR A 323 -7.07 -2.63 -15.82
CA TYR A 323 -6.55 -2.44 -14.47
C TYR A 323 -6.50 -3.73 -13.65
N GLN A 324 -7.25 -4.77 -14.04
CA GLN A 324 -7.38 -5.98 -13.23
C GLN A 324 -6.04 -6.64 -12.94
N GLU A 325 -5.19 -6.79 -13.96
CA GLU A 325 -3.86 -7.39 -13.77
C GLU A 325 -2.93 -6.56 -12.89
N ASP A 326 -3.15 -5.22 -12.84
CA ASP A 326 -2.37 -4.34 -11.97
C ASP A 326 -2.64 -4.59 -10.48
N ILE A 327 -3.89 -4.93 -10.15
CA ILE A 327 -4.39 -4.93 -8.78
C ILE A 327 -4.82 -6.29 -8.25
N LYS A 328 -4.71 -7.36 -9.04
CA LYS A 328 -5.15 -8.70 -8.63
C LYS A 328 -4.56 -9.20 -7.31
N PHE A 329 -3.34 -8.80 -6.97
CA PHE A 329 -2.69 -9.08 -5.69
C PHE A 329 -2.80 -7.93 -4.69
N GLY A 330 -3.47 -6.82 -5.08
CA GLY A 330 -3.64 -5.67 -4.21
C GLY A 330 -4.44 -6.02 -2.96
N PHE A 331 -3.91 -5.69 -1.80
CA PHE A 331 -4.60 -5.88 -0.53
C PHE A 331 -4.73 -4.54 0.20
N SER A 332 -5.94 -4.01 0.19
CA SER A 332 -6.20 -2.68 0.75
C SER A 332 -6.11 -2.66 2.28
N THR A 333 -5.39 -1.68 2.82
CA THR A 333 -5.33 -1.45 4.26
C THR A 333 -6.71 -1.20 4.90
N LYS A 334 -7.68 -0.73 4.10
CA LYS A 334 -9.05 -0.44 4.55
C LYS A 334 -9.87 -1.71 4.84
N ILE A 335 -9.49 -2.85 4.28
CA ILE A 335 -10.09 -4.15 4.59
C ILE A 335 -9.91 -4.44 6.08
N ALA A 336 -8.72 -4.19 6.63
CA ALA A 336 -8.44 -4.34 8.05
C ALA A 336 -9.35 -3.48 8.92
N ASP A 337 -9.55 -2.21 8.52
CA ASP A 337 -10.43 -1.28 9.22
C ASP A 337 -11.90 -1.72 9.15
N SER A 338 -12.36 -2.14 7.98
CA SER A 338 -13.75 -2.61 7.79
C SER A 338 -14.04 -3.87 8.59
N LEU A 339 -13.16 -4.87 8.56
CA LEU A 339 -13.31 -6.09 9.37
C LEU A 339 -13.30 -5.79 10.86
N SER A 340 -12.40 -4.90 11.30
CA SER A 340 -12.25 -4.53 12.72
C SER A 340 -13.41 -3.70 13.25
N SER A 341 -14.16 -3.03 12.38
CA SER A 341 -15.34 -2.24 12.77
C SER A 341 -16.51 -3.12 13.19
N GLY A 342 -16.62 -4.36 12.71
CA GLY A 342 -17.73 -5.27 12.93
C GLY A 342 -19.05 -4.81 12.29
N ASN A 343 -19.03 -3.81 11.42
CA ASN A 343 -20.18 -3.40 10.63
C ASN A 343 -20.34 -4.27 9.38
N CYS A 344 -21.52 -4.21 8.77
CA CYS A 344 -21.76 -4.91 7.50
C CYS A 344 -20.76 -4.43 6.46
N PHE A 345 -20.16 -5.37 5.76
CA PHE A 345 -19.11 -5.10 4.80
C PHE A 345 -19.39 -5.80 3.47
N LEU A 346 -19.38 -5.05 2.38
CA LEU A 346 -19.52 -5.56 1.01
C LEU A 346 -18.28 -5.25 0.21
N LEU A 347 -17.66 -6.29 -0.34
CA LEU A 347 -16.65 -6.19 -1.39
C LEU A 347 -17.29 -6.40 -2.76
N TYR A 348 -17.17 -5.41 -3.65
CA TYR A 348 -17.55 -5.50 -5.06
C TYR A 348 -16.30 -5.45 -5.94
N ALA A 349 -15.86 -6.60 -6.43
CA ALA A 349 -14.59 -6.78 -7.12
C ALA A 349 -14.57 -8.04 -7.98
N PRO A 350 -13.68 -8.16 -8.99
CA PRO A 350 -13.45 -9.41 -9.71
C PRO A 350 -13.10 -10.58 -8.78
N GLU A 351 -13.68 -11.75 -9.01
CA GLU A 351 -13.55 -12.91 -8.12
C GLU A 351 -12.10 -13.39 -7.94
N HIS A 352 -11.26 -13.26 -8.97
CA HIS A 352 -9.86 -13.72 -8.95
C HIS A 352 -8.90 -12.82 -8.16
N PHE A 353 -9.39 -11.72 -7.56
CA PHE A 353 -8.56 -10.83 -6.77
C PHE A 353 -8.26 -11.43 -5.40
N ALA A 354 -7.03 -11.22 -4.92
CA ALA A 354 -6.58 -11.69 -3.60
C ALA A 354 -7.54 -11.28 -2.46
N CYS A 355 -7.94 -10.00 -2.45
CA CYS A 355 -8.87 -9.50 -1.43
C CYS A 355 -10.26 -10.18 -1.50
N PHE A 356 -10.73 -10.53 -2.70
CA PHE A 356 -12.01 -11.23 -2.88
C PHE A 356 -11.91 -12.65 -2.32
N GLN A 357 -10.89 -13.40 -2.71
CA GLN A 357 -10.67 -14.77 -2.23
C GLN A 357 -10.49 -14.81 -0.71
N TYR A 358 -9.71 -13.88 -0.18
CA TYR A 358 -9.49 -13.77 1.26
C TYR A 358 -10.79 -13.59 2.05
N LEU A 359 -11.65 -12.66 1.65
CA LEU A 359 -12.91 -12.39 2.35
C LEU A 359 -13.93 -13.52 2.17
N LYS A 360 -14.04 -14.08 0.95
CA LYS A 360 -14.94 -15.17 0.62
C LYS A 360 -14.59 -16.45 1.37
N ASN A 361 -13.32 -16.85 1.36
CA ASN A 361 -12.84 -18.09 2.00
C ASN A 361 -12.92 -18.04 3.54
N ASN A 362 -13.01 -16.85 4.13
CA ASN A 362 -13.16 -16.67 5.57
C ASN A 362 -14.60 -16.34 6.00
N ASP A 363 -15.58 -16.32 5.08
CA ASP A 363 -16.95 -15.88 5.35
C ASP A 363 -17.02 -14.57 6.16
N ALA A 364 -16.18 -13.59 5.81
CA ALA A 364 -15.97 -12.41 6.64
C ALA A 364 -16.65 -11.14 6.10
N ALA A 365 -17.23 -11.20 4.91
CA ALA A 365 -17.92 -10.09 4.26
C ALA A 365 -18.89 -10.61 3.19
N TYR A 366 -19.82 -9.76 2.76
CA TYR A 366 -20.50 -9.98 1.49
C TYR A 366 -19.53 -9.74 0.35
N THR A 367 -19.54 -10.62 -0.66
CA THR A 367 -18.70 -10.50 -1.84
C THR A 367 -19.56 -10.57 -3.09
N ALA A 368 -19.34 -9.68 -4.04
CA ALA A 368 -20.03 -9.67 -5.33
C ALA A 368 -19.00 -9.51 -6.46
N SER A 369 -19.06 -10.40 -7.45
CA SER A 369 -18.20 -10.41 -8.63
C SER A 369 -18.89 -9.90 -9.90
N GLY A 370 -20.15 -9.50 -9.79
CA GLY A 370 -20.96 -8.96 -10.87
C GLY A 370 -22.15 -8.14 -10.39
N LYS A 371 -22.73 -7.35 -11.32
CA LYS A 371 -23.83 -6.43 -11.02
C LYS A 371 -25.08 -7.14 -10.46
N GLN A 372 -25.45 -8.29 -11.00
CA GLN A 372 -26.64 -9.01 -10.57
C GLN A 372 -26.50 -9.55 -9.14
N GLU A 373 -25.33 -10.08 -8.80
CA GLU A 373 -25.02 -10.56 -7.46
C GLU A 373 -25.02 -9.38 -6.46
N MET A 374 -24.36 -8.28 -6.82
CA MET A 374 -24.32 -7.05 -6.03
C MET A 374 -25.74 -6.49 -5.80
N GLU A 375 -26.60 -6.43 -6.81
CA GLU A 375 -27.98 -5.98 -6.68
C GLU A 375 -28.78 -6.86 -5.72
N THR A 376 -28.64 -8.19 -5.82
CA THR A 376 -29.34 -9.15 -4.94
C THR A 376 -28.91 -8.94 -3.48
N ILE A 377 -27.60 -8.77 -3.23
CA ILE A 377 -27.05 -8.52 -1.90
C ILE A 377 -27.58 -7.19 -1.35
N LEU A 378 -27.53 -6.11 -2.13
CA LEU A 378 -27.97 -4.79 -1.68
C LEU A 378 -29.45 -4.77 -1.31
N ARG A 379 -30.34 -5.40 -2.11
CA ARG A 379 -31.76 -5.53 -1.77
C ARG A 379 -31.96 -6.21 -0.43
N ASN A 380 -31.31 -7.36 -0.24
CA ASN A 380 -31.39 -8.09 1.03
C ASN A 380 -30.89 -7.26 2.22
N LEU A 381 -29.79 -6.52 2.06
CA LEU A 381 -29.21 -5.70 3.15
C LEU A 381 -30.07 -4.47 3.51
N VAL A 382 -30.77 -3.90 2.52
CA VAL A 382 -31.69 -2.78 2.77
C VAL A 382 -32.92 -3.28 3.52
N ASP A 383 -33.49 -4.42 3.10
CA ASP A 383 -34.76 -4.92 3.60
C ASP A 383 -34.65 -5.69 4.93
N ASP A 384 -33.51 -6.35 5.18
CA ASP A 384 -33.31 -7.18 6.38
C ASP A 384 -32.14 -6.68 7.27
N PRO A 385 -32.45 -6.00 8.39
CA PRO A 385 -31.43 -5.62 9.37
C PRO A 385 -30.65 -6.81 9.97
N LYS A 386 -31.24 -8.01 10.03
CA LYS A 386 -30.54 -9.20 10.54
C LYS A 386 -29.46 -9.68 9.57
N ALA A 387 -29.70 -9.56 8.26
CA ALA A 387 -28.69 -9.86 7.26
C ALA A 387 -27.40 -9.03 7.46
N ARG A 388 -27.52 -7.78 7.91
CA ARG A 388 -26.37 -6.89 8.16
C ARG A 388 -25.41 -7.42 9.25
N ALA A 389 -25.88 -8.29 10.12
CA ALA A 389 -25.07 -8.89 11.19
C ALA A 389 -24.45 -10.24 10.82
N ARG A 390 -24.80 -10.81 9.65
CA ARG A 390 -24.46 -12.18 9.25
C ARG A 390 -22.97 -12.52 9.40
N TYR A 391 -22.10 -11.65 8.91
CA TYR A 391 -20.65 -11.91 8.88
C TYR A 391 -19.86 -11.27 10.01
N ARG A 392 -20.53 -10.57 10.94
CA ARG A 392 -19.88 -9.78 12.00
C ARG A 392 -18.90 -10.60 12.84
N GLU A 393 -19.32 -11.76 13.31
CA GLU A 393 -18.50 -12.59 14.19
C GLU A 393 -17.25 -13.09 13.47
N ASN A 394 -17.41 -13.56 12.23
CA ASN A 394 -16.30 -14.02 11.41
C ASN A 394 -15.35 -12.85 11.05
N ALA A 395 -15.90 -11.69 10.70
CA ALA A 395 -15.12 -10.48 10.41
C ALA A 395 -14.27 -10.07 11.63
N LEU A 396 -14.85 -10.02 12.82
CA LEU A 396 -14.13 -9.68 14.04
C LEU A 396 -13.09 -10.74 14.41
N THR A 397 -13.41 -12.02 14.25
CA THR A 397 -12.48 -13.13 14.50
C THR A 397 -11.29 -13.05 13.53
N LEU A 398 -11.56 -12.81 12.25
CA LEU A 398 -10.52 -12.65 11.23
C LEU A 398 -9.67 -11.41 11.48
N ALA A 399 -10.30 -10.28 11.87
CA ALA A 399 -9.59 -9.06 12.26
C ALA A 399 -8.69 -9.30 13.47
N GLU A 400 -9.18 -10.01 14.50
CA GLU A 400 -8.39 -10.35 15.69
C GLU A 400 -7.21 -11.25 15.36
N LYS A 401 -7.38 -12.19 14.44
CA LYS A 401 -6.35 -13.14 14.01
C LYS A 401 -5.27 -12.44 13.16
N ASN A 402 -5.66 -11.67 12.14
CA ASN A 402 -4.78 -11.23 11.06
C ASN A 402 -4.54 -9.72 11.00
N HIS A 403 -5.39 -8.90 11.63
CA HIS A 403 -5.39 -7.45 11.42
C HIS A 403 -5.23 -6.64 12.71
N ARG A 404 -4.64 -7.22 13.76
CA ARG A 404 -4.22 -6.48 14.94
C ARG A 404 -2.83 -5.92 14.77
N THR A 405 -2.71 -4.60 14.82
CA THR A 405 -1.44 -3.88 14.63
C THR A 405 -0.37 -4.42 15.57
N GLU A 406 -0.70 -4.60 16.85
CA GLU A 406 0.24 -5.08 17.86
C GLU A 406 0.77 -6.49 17.56
N LYS A 407 -0.13 -7.40 17.16
CA LYS A 407 0.22 -8.79 16.82
C LYS A 407 1.09 -8.86 15.57
N ASN A 408 0.71 -8.09 14.54
CA ASN A 408 1.46 -8.05 13.28
C ASN A 408 2.84 -7.43 13.46
N ASN A 409 2.95 -6.38 14.26
CA ASN A 409 4.22 -5.77 14.60
C ASN A 409 5.11 -6.73 15.40
N GLU A 410 4.56 -7.46 16.37
CA GLU A 410 5.35 -8.42 17.13
C GLU A 410 5.78 -9.62 16.27
N LYS A 411 4.89 -10.11 15.39
CA LYS A 411 5.27 -11.14 14.39
C LYS A 411 6.43 -10.65 13.52
N PHE A 412 6.30 -9.47 12.93
CA PHE A 412 7.33 -8.86 12.09
C PHE A 412 8.67 -8.71 12.84
N ARG A 413 8.62 -8.17 14.04
CA ARG A 413 9.81 -7.95 14.89
C ARG A 413 10.47 -9.25 15.32
N SER A 414 9.68 -10.27 15.68
CA SER A 414 10.22 -11.56 16.10
C SER A 414 10.98 -12.25 14.95
N ILE A 415 10.49 -12.12 13.72
CA ILE A 415 11.16 -12.64 12.54
C ILE A 415 12.46 -11.89 12.27
N LEU A 416 12.46 -10.55 12.35
CA LEU A 416 13.68 -9.76 12.17
C LEU A 416 14.75 -10.10 13.23
N ARG A 417 14.36 -10.34 14.49
CA ARG A 417 15.29 -10.78 15.53
C ARG A 417 15.92 -12.14 15.18
N LYS A 418 15.09 -13.11 14.80
CA LYS A 418 15.56 -14.46 14.42
C LYS A 418 16.49 -14.50 13.20
N LEU A 419 16.50 -13.45 12.37
CA LEU A 419 17.42 -13.37 11.23
C LEU A 419 18.87 -13.13 11.64
N VAL A 420 19.09 -12.55 12.81
CA VAL A 420 20.43 -12.16 13.33
C VAL A 420 20.90 -13.00 14.50
N ASP A 421 19.99 -13.79 15.11
CA ASP A 421 20.33 -14.80 16.10
C ASP A 421 20.94 -16.04 15.40
#